data_b1057eb752d20fe791909310f03f8279
#
_entry.id   b1057eb752d20fe791909310f03f8279
#
_cell.length_a   1.000
_cell.length_b   1.000
_cell.length_c   1.000
_cell.angle_alpha   90.00
_cell.angle_beta   90.00
_cell.angle_gamma   90.00
#
_symmetry.space_group_name_H-M   'P 1'
#
loop_
_entity.id
_entity.type
_entity.pdbx_description
1 polymer ?
#
loop_
_entity_poly.entity_id
_entity_poly.type
_entity_poly.pdbx_seq_one_letter_code
_entity_poly.pdbx_strand_id
1 'polypeptide(L)'
;MSTGKFVDIEKIIGSKNPRLLKWMPGFVLRYIKRILHENDVNAFMKEHGHLRDLHFVNKVMEVFNTKVVVKGLENIPDEGGVILASNHPLGGFDGLALMKAVGMKRKDIRFLVNDILLSFGTMDHLFVPVNKHGSQHSKAKIEEAYASEHAVLIFPAGLVSRKNGGVIQDLEWKKSFVVKALQYKKPVIPCFIDGKNSSWFYNLSLWRRRLGIKANIEMFYLGDEMFRQRDQTITIIFDKPVPNSRFDSSRPPIQWAAQMKEHVYALGAGKKGPFSD
;
A
#
# COMPACT_ATOMS: atom_id res chain seq x y z
N MET A 1 -15.09 -28.97 9.02
CA MET A 1 -15.17 -27.53 8.75
C MET A 1 -14.53 -26.81 9.93
N SER A 2 -13.40 -26.14 9.72
CA SER A 2 -12.71 -25.42 10.81
C SER A 2 -13.57 -24.26 11.28
N THR A 3 -14.05 -24.32 12.51
CA THR A 3 -14.80 -23.24 13.19
C THR A 3 -13.88 -22.11 13.70
N GLY A 4 -12.67 -22.01 13.14
CA GLY A 4 -11.66 -21.05 13.55
C GLY A 4 -11.92 -19.66 12.97
N LYS A 5 -11.75 -18.63 13.80
CA LYS A 5 -11.67 -17.25 13.35
C LYS A 5 -10.55 -17.09 12.31
N PHE A 6 -10.78 -16.32 11.25
CA PHE A 6 -9.75 -15.96 10.27
C PHE A 6 -8.67 -15.06 10.91
N VAL A 7 -9.09 -14.05 11.66
CA VAL A 7 -8.23 -13.23 12.51
C VAL A 7 -8.59 -13.51 13.97
N ASP A 8 -7.61 -13.91 14.76
CA ASP A 8 -7.74 -14.13 16.21
C ASP A 8 -6.60 -13.36 16.91
N ILE A 9 -6.95 -12.19 17.43
CA ILE A 9 -5.97 -11.27 18.04
C ILE A 9 -5.34 -11.89 19.29
N GLU A 10 -6.10 -12.63 20.09
CA GLU A 10 -5.57 -13.33 21.26
C GLU A 10 -4.53 -14.37 20.87
N LYS A 11 -4.84 -15.19 19.88
CA LYS A 11 -3.93 -16.19 19.34
C LYS A 11 -2.66 -15.56 18.76
N ILE A 12 -2.79 -14.45 18.02
CA ILE A 12 -1.66 -13.71 17.44
C ILE A 12 -0.76 -13.14 18.54
N ILE A 13 -1.32 -12.50 19.56
CA ILE A 13 -0.54 -11.96 20.69
C ILE A 13 0.08 -13.09 21.48
N GLY A 14 -0.69 -14.14 21.78
CA GLY A 14 -0.25 -15.29 22.56
C GLY A 14 0.91 -16.05 21.90
N SER A 15 0.88 -16.21 20.58
CA SER A 15 1.95 -16.88 19.83
C SER A 15 3.26 -16.08 19.81
N LYS A 16 3.18 -14.74 19.80
CA LYS A 16 4.36 -13.86 19.80
C LYS A 16 4.90 -13.58 21.19
N ASN A 17 4.02 -13.38 22.16
CA ASN A 17 4.40 -13.08 23.55
C ASN A 17 3.31 -13.56 24.53
N PRO A 18 3.39 -14.84 24.97
CA PRO A 18 2.42 -15.41 25.93
C PRO A 18 2.35 -14.65 27.27
N ARG A 19 3.49 -14.11 27.72
CA ARG A 19 3.57 -13.34 28.98
C ARG A 19 2.79 -12.04 28.85
N LEU A 20 2.91 -11.33 27.72
CA LEU A 20 2.15 -10.11 27.46
C LEU A 20 0.67 -10.38 27.50
N LEU A 21 0.18 -11.43 26.85
CA LEU A 21 -1.23 -11.79 26.85
C LEU A 21 -1.74 -12.08 28.26
N LYS A 22 -0.97 -12.85 29.06
CA LYS A 22 -1.34 -13.21 30.43
C LYS A 22 -1.51 -11.98 31.34
N TRP A 23 -0.68 -10.95 31.16
CA TRP A 23 -0.71 -9.73 31.99
C TRP A 23 -1.58 -8.62 31.41
N MET A 24 -2.14 -8.80 30.21
CA MET A 24 -2.95 -7.79 29.53
C MET A 24 -4.34 -7.71 30.16
N PRO A 25 -4.75 -6.55 30.67
CA PRO A 25 -6.12 -6.35 31.17
C PRO A 25 -7.16 -6.62 30.07
N GLY A 26 -8.27 -7.31 30.43
CA GLY A 26 -9.29 -7.67 29.46
C GLY A 26 -9.89 -6.48 28.68
N PHE A 27 -9.95 -5.29 29.30
CA PHE A 27 -10.43 -4.09 28.60
C PHE A 27 -9.46 -3.63 27.51
N VAL A 28 -8.13 -3.79 27.71
CA VAL A 28 -7.11 -3.47 26.70
C VAL A 28 -7.24 -4.42 25.51
N LEU A 29 -7.39 -5.71 25.77
CA LEU A 29 -7.59 -6.70 24.73
C LEU A 29 -8.87 -6.43 23.92
N ARG A 30 -10.00 -6.12 24.59
CA ARG A 30 -11.25 -5.72 23.91
C ARG A 30 -11.05 -4.47 23.06
N TYR A 31 -10.31 -3.49 23.56
CA TYR A 31 -9.97 -2.27 22.80
C TYR A 31 -9.17 -2.59 21.55
N ILE A 32 -8.11 -3.41 21.65
CA ILE A 32 -7.28 -3.83 20.51
C ILE A 32 -8.16 -4.56 19.46
N LYS A 33 -8.99 -5.51 19.87
CA LYS A 33 -9.92 -6.22 18.97
C LYS A 33 -10.85 -5.25 18.25
N ARG A 34 -11.32 -4.21 18.94
CA ARG A 34 -12.20 -3.20 18.37
C ARG A 34 -11.49 -2.36 17.29
N ILE A 35 -10.30 -1.80 17.58
CA ILE A 35 -9.57 -0.95 16.62
C ILE A 35 -9.02 -1.73 15.43
N LEU A 36 -8.82 -3.04 15.57
CA LEU A 36 -8.44 -3.94 14.49
C LEU A 36 -9.65 -4.58 13.79
N HIS A 37 -10.87 -4.24 14.22
CA HIS A 37 -12.13 -4.71 13.63
C HIS A 37 -12.21 -6.24 13.51
N GLU A 38 -11.72 -6.98 14.51
CA GLU A 38 -11.66 -8.45 14.50
C GLU A 38 -12.99 -9.09 14.06
N ASN A 39 -14.12 -8.62 14.59
CA ASN A 39 -15.43 -9.20 14.30
C ASN A 39 -15.86 -8.90 12.85
N ASP A 40 -15.69 -7.66 12.41
CA ASP A 40 -16.08 -7.23 11.04
C ASP A 40 -15.26 -7.97 9.98
N VAL A 41 -13.93 -8.08 10.20
CA VAL A 41 -13.03 -8.83 9.31
C VAL A 41 -13.43 -10.32 9.27
N ASN A 42 -13.68 -10.93 10.42
CA ASN A 42 -14.10 -12.34 10.46
C ASN A 42 -15.46 -12.58 9.79
N ALA A 43 -16.42 -11.67 9.97
CA ALA A 43 -17.70 -11.74 9.28
C ALA A 43 -17.55 -11.64 7.77
N PHE A 44 -16.78 -10.66 7.31
CA PHE A 44 -16.46 -10.48 5.89
C PHE A 44 -15.77 -11.71 5.29
N MET A 45 -14.76 -12.24 5.98
CA MET A 45 -14.01 -13.41 5.50
C MET A 45 -14.84 -14.69 5.50
N LYS A 46 -15.77 -14.84 6.45
CA LYS A 46 -16.72 -15.98 6.46
C LYS A 46 -17.59 -15.98 5.20
N GLU A 47 -18.04 -14.81 4.77
CA GLU A 47 -18.96 -14.68 3.63
C GLU A 47 -18.20 -14.62 2.29
N HIS A 48 -17.10 -13.88 2.23
CA HIS A 48 -16.42 -13.53 0.98
C HIS A 48 -14.99 -14.09 0.86
N GLY A 49 -14.48 -14.81 1.85
CA GLY A 49 -13.12 -15.34 1.86
C GLY A 49 -12.83 -16.41 0.80
N HIS A 50 -13.84 -16.89 0.07
CA HIS A 50 -13.70 -17.75 -1.09
C HIS A 50 -13.27 -17.01 -2.37
N LEU A 51 -13.50 -15.69 -2.41
CA LEU A 51 -13.09 -14.84 -3.54
C LEU A 51 -11.57 -14.70 -3.59
N ARG A 52 -11.03 -14.50 -4.80
CA ARG A 52 -9.59 -14.37 -5.02
C ARG A 52 -9.26 -13.13 -5.84
N ASP A 53 -8.07 -12.59 -5.59
CA ASP A 53 -7.42 -11.55 -6.37
C ASP A 53 -8.34 -10.33 -6.62
N LEU A 54 -8.50 -9.89 -7.85
CA LEU A 54 -9.33 -8.72 -8.19
C LEU A 54 -10.81 -8.90 -7.82
N HIS A 55 -11.32 -10.12 -7.77
CA HIS A 55 -12.70 -10.37 -7.32
C HIS A 55 -12.83 -10.06 -5.83
N PHE A 56 -11.85 -10.46 -5.01
CA PHE A 56 -11.80 -10.11 -3.60
C PHE A 56 -11.66 -8.60 -3.40
N VAL A 57 -10.72 -7.96 -4.12
CA VAL A 57 -10.52 -6.50 -4.09
C VAL A 57 -11.84 -5.76 -4.41
N ASN A 58 -12.52 -6.15 -5.48
CA ASN A 58 -13.78 -5.52 -5.88
C ASN A 58 -14.87 -5.68 -4.82
N LYS A 59 -14.96 -6.87 -4.19
CA LYS A 59 -15.95 -7.12 -3.13
C LYS A 59 -15.66 -6.28 -1.88
N VAL A 60 -14.39 -6.12 -1.48
CA VAL A 60 -14.04 -5.21 -0.37
C VAL A 60 -14.51 -3.80 -0.68
N MET A 61 -14.20 -3.27 -1.87
CA MET A 61 -14.58 -1.91 -2.25
C MET A 61 -16.10 -1.72 -2.33
N GLU A 62 -16.84 -2.76 -2.75
CA GLU A 62 -18.30 -2.78 -2.77
C GLU A 62 -18.89 -2.72 -1.36
N VAL A 63 -18.45 -3.60 -0.44
CA VAL A 63 -18.93 -3.66 0.95
C VAL A 63 -18.59 -2.38 1.72
N PHE A 64 -17.46 -1.74 1.39
CA PHE A 64 -17.10 -0.43 1.95
C PHE A 64 -17.87 0.72 1.28
N ASN A 65 -18.65 0.46 0.22
CA ASN A 65 -19.32 1.49 -0.59
C ASN A 65 -18.37 2.65 -0.97
N THR A 66 -17.10 2.31 -1.24
CA THR A 66 -16.08 3.31 -1.56
C THR A 66 -16.01 3.51 -3.06
N LYS A 67 -16.24 4.76 -3.51
CA LYS A 67 -16.15 5.13 -4.90
C LYS A 67 -14.69 5.42 -5.29
N VAL A 68 -14.17 4.71 -6.28
CA VAL A 68 -12.85 4.99 -6.86
C VAL A 68 -13.04 5.78 -8.15
N VAL A 69 -12.58 7.03 -8.15
CA VAL A 69 -12.58 7.91 -9.34
C VAL A 69 -11.18 7.86 -9.95
N VAL A 70 -11.11 7.47 -11.22
CA VAL A 70 -9.82 7.30 -11.93
C VAL A 70 -9.67 8.39 -12.98
N LYS A 71 -8.50 9.02 -13.03
CA LYS A 71 -8.09 9.99 -14.06
C LYS A 71 -6.81 9.51 -14.72
N GLY A 72 -6.71 9.62 -16.03
CA GLY A 72 -5.52 9.19 -16.78
C GLY A 72 -5.39 7.67 -16.91
N LEU A 73 -6.49 6.91 -16.85
CA LEU A 73 -6.46 5.45 -17.03
C LEU A 73 -5.87 5.06 -18.38
N GLU A 74 -6.07 5.89 -19.40
CA GLU A 74 -5.50 5.76 -20.74
C GLU A 74 -3.97 5.76 -20.77
N ASN A 75 -3.32 6.34 -19.76
CA ASN A 75 -1.86 6.38 -19.63
C ASN A 75 -1.23 5.03 -19.22
N ILE A 76 -2.05 4.09 -18.72
CA ILE A 76 -1.58 2.73 -18.47
C ILE A 76 -1.59 1.96 -19.79
N PRO A 77 -0.46 1.39 -20.26
CA PRO A 77 -0.45 0.59 -21.49
C PRO A 77 -1.27 -0.70 -21.29
N ASP A 78 -1.93 -1.14 -22.36
CA ASP A 78 -2.77 -2.36 -22.34
C ASP A 78 -1.94 -3.63 -22.08
N GLU A 79 -0.69 -3.62 -22.53
CA GLU A 79 0.27 -4.73 -22.40
C GLU A 79 1.68 -4.19 -22.18
N GLY A 80 2.63 -5.09 -21.97
CA GLY A 80 4.02 -4.77 -21.72
C GLY A 80 4.30 -4.43 -20.24
N GLY A 81 5.53 -4.58 -19.84
CA GLY A 81 5.93 -4.37 -18.45
C GLY A 81 6.02 -2.89 -18.08
N VAL A 82 5.42 -2.54 -16.96
CA VAL A 82 5.36 -1.16 -16.47
C VAL A 82 5.45 -1.12 -14.94
N ILE A 83 6.03 -0.07 -14.39
CA ILE A 83 6.11 0.17 -12.96
C ILE A 83 5.16 1.32 -12.60
N LEU A 84 4.22 1.09 -11.71
CA LEU A 84 3.32 2.13 -11.19
C LEU A 84 3.80 2.52 -9.78
N ALA A 85 4.37 3.73 -9.66
CA ALA A 85 4.91 4.26 -8.42
C ALA A 85 3.94 5.28 -7.81
N SER A 86 3.43 4.99 -6.62
CA SER A 86 2.38 5.79 -5.97
C SER A 86 2.76 6.27 -4.59
N ASN A 87 2.17 7.41 -4.15
CA ASN A 87 2.12 7.79 -2.76
C ASN A 87 1.27 6.80 -1.94
N HIS A 88 1.42 6.83 -0.61
CA HIS A 88 0.84 5.84 0.29
C HIS A 88 0.07 6.49 1.45
N PRO A 89 -1.09 7.14 1.18
CA PRO A 89 -1.78 7.96 2.19
C PRO A 89 -2.60 7.16 3.22
N LEU A 90 -3.22 6.03 2.85
CA LEU A 90 -4.27 5.36 3.64
C LEU A 90 -3.84 4.02 4.24
N GLY A 91 -2.68 3.50 3.88
CA GLY A 91 -2.25 2.16 4.31
C GLY A 91 -2.79 1.05 3.42
N GLY A 92 -3.32 -0.05 3.99
CA GLY A 92 -3.80 -1.18 3.19
C GLY A 92 -4.90 -0.83 2.19
N PHE A 93 -5.69 0.20 2.50
CA PHE A 93 -6.84 0.56 1.68
C PHE A 93 -6.48 1.25 0.36
N ASP A 94 -5.41 2.05 0.32
CA ASP A 94 -4.94 2.63 -0.95
C ASP A 94 -4.37 1.57 -1.90
N GLY A 95 -3.78 0.50 -1.36
CA GLY A 95 -3.39 -0.66 -2.16
C GLY A 95 -4.59 -1.34 -2.84
N LEU A 96 -5.68 -1.52 -2.11
CA LEU A 96 -6.92 -2.07 -2.67
C LEU A 96 -7.52 -1.13 -3.74
N ALA A 97 -7.56 0.17 -3.47
CA ALA A 97 -8.06 1.17 -4.41
C ALA A 97 -7.21 1.22 -5.70
N LEU A 98 -5.88 1.15 -5.55
CA LEU A 98 -4.94 1.14 -6.68
C LEU A 98 -5.10 -0.14 -7.53
N MET A 99 -5.17 -1.31 -6.89
CA MET A 99 -5.42 -2.57 -7.60
C MET A 99 -6.77 -2.57 -8.32
N LYS A 100 -7.83 -2.02 -7.72
CA LYS A 100 -9.12 -1.84 -8.38
C LYS A 100 -9.00 -0.94 -9.60
N ALA A 101 -8.34 0.21 -9.48
CA ALA A 101 -8.18 1.18 -10.58
C ALA A 101 -7.38 0.59 -11.74
N VAL A 102 -6.21 -0.01 -11.46
CA VAL A 102 -5.39 -0.67 -12.49
C VAL A 102 -6.12 -1.86 -13.07
N GLY A 103 -6.85 -2.62 -12.24
CA GLY A 103 -7.66 -3.77 -12.63
C GLY A 103 -8.79 -3.47 -13.61
N MET A 104 -9.16 -2.20 -13.82
CA MET A 104 -10.09 -1.79 -14.89
C MET A 104 -9.48 -2.02 -16.28
N LYS A 105 -8.14 -1.93 -16.39
CA LYS A 105 -7.41 -2.05 -17.65
C LYS A 105 -6.51 -3.28 -17.74
N ARG A 106 -5.77 -3.60 -16.65
CA ARG A 106 -4.79 -4.69 -16.59
C ARG A 106 -5.20 -5.73 -15.54
N LYS A 107 -5.10 -7.01 -15.88
CA LYS A 107 -5.37 -8.12 -14.93
C LYS A 107 -4.09 -8.76 -14.40
N ASP A 108 -2.99 -8.54 -15.06
CA ASP A 108 -1.66 -9.08 -14.79
C ASP A 108 -0.86 -8.22 -13.79
N ILE A 109 -1.52 -7.86 -12.71
CA ILE A 109 -0.95 -7.02 -11.64
C ILE A 109 0.03 -7.82 -10.77
N ARG A 110 1.15 -7.19 -10.39
CA ARG A 110 2.05 -7.64 -9.34
C ARG A 110 2.29 -6.51 -8.35
N PHE A 111 1.83 -6.66 -7.13
CA PHE A 111 1.92 -5.62 -6.12
C PHE A 111 2.95 -5.98 -5.06
N LEU A 112 3.98 -5.14 -4.91
CA LEU A 112 5.02 -5.33 -3.89
C LEU A 112 4.49 -4.96 -2.51
N VAL A 113 4.34 -5.95 -1.64
CA VAL A 113 3.72 -5.79 -0.32
C VAL A 113 4.60 -6.34 0.82
N ASN A 114 4.34 -5.87 2.04
CA ASN A 114 4.95 -6.45 3.24
C ASN A 114 4.40 -7.87 3.47
N ASP A 115 5.25 -8.78 3.95
CA ASP A 115 4.93 -10.19 4.23
C ASP A 115 3.67 -10.39 5.09
N ILE A 116 3.34 -9.43 5.97
CA ILE A 116 2.13 -9.51 6.81
C ILE A 116 0.86 -9.65 5.97
N LEU A 117 0.82 -9.02 4.79
CA LEU A 117 -0.36 -9.06 3.93
C LEU A 117 -0.55 -10.41 3.22
N LEU A 118 0.49 -11.24 3.14
CA LEU A 118 0.40 -12.58 2.58
C LEU A 118 -0.44 -13.54 3.42
N SER A 119 -0.56 -13.27 4.73
CA SER A 119 -1.36 -14.13 5.63
C SER A 119 -2.86 -14.12 5.31
N PHE A 120 -3.33 -13.19 4.48
CA PHE A 120 -4.73 -13.16 4.04
C PHE A 120 -5.09 -14.24 3.00
N GLY A 121 -4.13 -14.74 2.21
CA GLY A 121 -4.33 -15.84 1.26
C GLY A 121 -5.34 -15.60 0.13
N THR A 122 -5.99 -14.43 0.11
CA THR A 122 -7.04 -14.09 -0.87
C THR A 122 -6.53 -13.37 -2.10
N MET A 123 -5.29 -12.86 -2.04
CA MET A 123 -4.67 -12.04 -3.10
C MET A 123 -3.26 -12.53 -3.46
N ASP A 124 -3.01 -13.83 -3.30
CA ASP A 124 -1.66 -14.42 -3.42
C ASP A 124 -1.06 -14.28 -4.81
N HIS A 125 -1.89 -14.30 -5.87
CA HIS A 125 -1.42 -14.13 -7.24
C HIS A 125 -1.10 -12.67 -7.58
N LEU A 126 -1.65 -11.70 -6.83
CA LEU A 126 -1.36 -10.28 -7.01
C LEU A 126 -0.15 -9.84 -6.19
N PHE A 127 0.15 -10.52 -5.08
CA PHE A 127 1.14 -10.06 -4.11
C PHE A 127 2.54 -10.63 -4.36
N VAL A 128 3.52 -9.73 -4.30
CA VAL A 128 4.95 -10.05 -4.31
C VAL A 128 5.56 -9.61 -2.97
N PRO A 129 6.04 -10.55 -2.15
CA PRO A 129 6.53 -10.25 -0.81
C PRO A 129 7.82 -9.45 -0.84
N VAL A 130 7.85 -8.33 -0.09
CA VAL A 130 9.07 -7.56 0.20
C VAL A 130 9.50 -7.82 1.63
N ASN A 131 10.40 -8.78 1.83
CA ASN A 131 10.90 -9.11 3.14
C ASN A 131 12.04 -8.17 3.55
N LYS A 132 11.93 -7.51 4.72
CA LYS A 132 12.97 -6.64 5.28
C LYS A 132 14.28 -7.40 5.56
N HIS A 133 14.21 -8.67 5.85
CA HIS A 133 15.36 -9.54 6.15
C HIS A 133 15.85 -10.33 4.93
N GLY A 134 15.28 -10.08 3.75
CA GLY A 134 15.83 -10.47 2.46
C GLY A 134 16.06 -11.96 2.26
N SER A 135 15.04 -12.81 2.47
CA SER A 135 15.18 -14.20 2.04
C SER A 135 15.49 -14.26 0.54
N GLN A 136 16.33 -15.20 0.13
CA GLN A 136 16.72 -15.39 -1.27
C GLN A 136 15.49 -15.63 -2.16
N HIS A 137 14.47 -16.30 -1.61
CA HIS A 137 13.20 -16.54 -2.27
C HIS A 137 12.39 -15.25 -2.54
N SER A 138 12.32 -14.32 -1.57
CA SER A 138 11.64 -13.03 -1.78
C SER A 138 12.36 -12.19 -2.84
N LYS A 139 13.70 -12.21 -2.86
CA LYS A 139 14.47 -11.51 -3.89
C LYS A 139 14.17 -12.07 -5.28
N ALA A 140 14.15 -13.39 -5.44
CA ALA A 140 13.84 -14.03 -6.72
C ALA A 140 12.45 -13.65 -7.24
N LYS A 141 11.42 -13.66 -6.40
CA LYS A 141 10.06 -13.23 -6.77
C LYS A 141 9.99 -11.76 -7.18
N ILE A 142 10.73 -10.89 -6.52
CA ILE A 142 10.82 -9.47 -6.89
C ILE A 142 11.49 -9.31 -8.26
N GLU A 143 12.61 -10.01 -8.49
CA GLU A 143 13.29 -9.99 -9.79
C GLU A 143 12.38 -10.51 -10.91
N GLU A 144 11.69 -11.62 -10.68
CA GLU A 144 10.72 -12.20 -11.61
C GLU A 144 9.60 -11.21 -11.95
N ALA A 145 9.01 -10.54 -10.95
CA ALA A 145 7.96 -9.54 -11.16
C ALA A 145 8.42 -8.38 -12.04
N TYR A 146 9.64 -7.88 -11.83
CA TYR A 146 10.19 -6.82 -12.67
C TYR A 146 10.68 -7.29 -14.04
N ALA A 147 11.11 -8.53 -14.18
CA ALA A 147 11.54 -9.10 -15.46
C ALA A 147 10.36 -9.43 -16.38
N SER A 148 9.19 -9.72 -15.81
CA SER A 148 7.98 -10.09 -16.55
C SER A 148 7.30 -8.89 -17.22
N GLU A 149 6.35 -9.15 -18.13
CA GLU A 149 5.54 -8.10 -18.79
C GLU A 149 4.35 -7.61 -17.94
N HIS A 150 4.37 -7.85 -16.63
CA HIS A 150 3.32 -7.45 -15.70
C HIS A 150 3.33 -5.95 -15.36
N ALA A 151 2.16 -5.48 -14.89
CA ALA A 151 2.03 -4.17 -14.25
C ALA A 151 2.47 -4.29 -12.77
N VAL A 152 3.66 -3.74 -12.45
CA VAL A 152 4.24 -3.81 -11.10
C VAL A 152 3.85 -2.57 -10.31
N LEU A 153 3.08 -2.75 -9.23
CA LEU A 153 2.66 -1.68 -8.33
C LEU A 153 3.61 -1.59 -7.13
N ILE A 154 3.98 -0.36 -6.77
CA ILE A 154 4.85 -0.11 -5.63
C ILE A 154 4.49 1.18 -4.90
N PHE A 155 4.61 1.14 -3.57
CA PHE A 155 4.68 2.31 -2.71
C PHE A 155 6.15 2.55 -2.29
N PRO A 156 6.89 3.46 -2.98
CA PRO A 156 8.34 3.57 -2.76
C PRO A 156 8.72 4.04 -1.36
N ALA A 157 7.84 4.75 -0.66
CA ALA A 157 8.04 5.14 0.74
C ALA A 157 8.10 3.93 1.70
N GLY A 158 7.37 2.85 1.37
CA GLY A 158 7.27 1.62 2.17
C GLY A 158 6.58 1.81 3.52
N LEU A 159 6.12 2.99 3.84
CA LEU A 159 5.32 3.35 5.01
C LEU A 159 4.27 4.38 4.62
N VAL A 160 3.15 4.34 5.32
CA VAL A 160 2.04 5.29 5.15
C VAL A 160 2.51 6.73 5.37
N SER A 161 1.96 7.68 4.63
CA SER A 161 2.25 9.12 4.73
C SER A 161 2.19 9.62 6.18
N ARG A 162 3.00 10.61 6.49
CA ARG A 162 3.13 11.22 7.82
C ARG A 162 2.95 12.72 7.75
N LYS A 163 2.48 13.32 8.86
CA LYS A 163 2.47 14.77 9.03
C LYS A 163 3.85 15.25 9.48
N ASN A 164 4.43 16.17 8.72
CA ASN A 164 5.68 16.83 9.03
C ASN A 164 5.59 18.32 8.66
N GLY A 165 5.93 19.23 9.56
CA GLY A 165 5.86 20.66 9.30
C GLY A 165 4.47 21.17 8.84
N GLY A 166 3.38 20.52 9.27
CA GLY A 166 2.02 20.84 8.82
C GLY A 166 1.57 20.15 7.54
N VAL A 167 2.49 19.60 6.73
CA VAL A 167 2.20 18.92 5.48
C VAL A 167 2.07 17.42 5.70
N ILE A 168 1.06 16.80 5.09
CA ILE A 168 0.87 15.34 5.06
C ILE A 168 1.43 14.82 3.75
N GLN A 169 2.48 14.01 3.85
CA GLN A 169 3.12 13.42 2.69
C GLN A 169 3.91 12.17 3.08
N ASP A 170 4.31 11.41 2.07
CA ASP A 170 5.20 10.27 2.25
C ASP A 170 6.55 10.67 2.85
N LEU A 171 7.17 9.74 3.53
CA LEU A 171 8.59 9.79 3.85
C LEU A 171 9.42 9.77 2.57
N GLU A 172 10.72 9.71 2.70
CA GLU A 172 11.63 9.60 1.56
C GLU A 172 11.31 8.37 0.70
N TRP A 173 11.22 8.55 -0.62
CA TRP A 173 11.04 7.45 -1.54
C TRP A 173 12.35 6.72 -1.79
N LYS A 174 12.30 5.40 -1.71
CA LYS A 174 13.46 4.54 -1.96
C LYS A 174 13.75 4.44 -3.44
N LYS A 175 15.03 4.39 -3.78
CA LYS A 175 15.54 4.32 -5.16
C LYS A 175 15.24 3.01 -5.89
N SER A 176 14.74 1.97 -5.21
CA SER A 176 14.64 0.62 -5.76
C SER A 176 13.87 0.55 -7.08
N PHE A 177 12.75 1.26 -7.21
CA PHE A 177 11.95 1.24 -8.44
C PHE A 177 12.68 1.90 -9.62
N VAL A 178 13.47 2.96 -9.37
CA VAL A 178 14.30 3.60 -10.42
C VAL A 178 15.38 2.63 -10.89
N VAL A 179 16.06 1.97 -9.95
CA VAL A 179 17.10 0.97 -10.29
C VAL A 179 16.48 -0.17 -11.12
N LYS A 180 15.27 -0.63 -10.76
CA LYS A 180 14.56 -1.68 -11.49
C LYS A 180 14.04 -1.21 -12.85
N ALA A 181 13.57 0.03 -12.97
CA ALA A 181 13.20 0.63 -14.24
C ALA A 181 14.38 0.65 -15.24
N LEU A 182 15.57 1.03 -14.76
CA LEU A 182 16.80 0.99 -15.56
C LEU A 182 17.21 -0.44 -15.92
N GLN A 183 17.24 -1.34 -14.93
CA GLN A 183 17.70 -2.72 -15.10
C GLN A 183 16.83 -3.49 -16.12
N TYR A 184 15.52 -3.32 -16.05
CA TYR A 184 14.56 -4.06 -16.89
C TYR A 184 13.99 -3.22 -18.04
N LYS A 185 14.52 -2.01 -18.26
CA LYS A 185 14.12 -1.09 -19.35
C LYS A 185 12.60 -0.82 -19.36
N LYS A 186 11.99 -0.66 -18.17
CA LYS A 186 10.55 -0.45 -18.03
C LYS A 186 10.21 1.01 -17.74
N PRO A 187 9.15 1.56 -18.35
CA PRO A 187 8.68 2.89 -18.01
C PRO A 187 8.08 2.90 -16.59
N VAL A 188 8.08 4.08 -15.98
CA VAL A 188 7.46 4.33 -14.68
C VAL A 188 6.26 5.25 -14.86
N ILE A 189 5.09 4.85 -14.39
CA ILE A 189 3.88 5.68 -14.34
C ILE A 189 3.79 6.32 -12.95
N PRO A 190 3.87 7.65 -12.87
CA PRO A 190 3.59 8.37 -11.64
C PRO A 190 2.11 8.25 -11.28
N CYS A 191 1.80 7.84 -10.05
CA CYS A 191 0.45 7.66 -9.57
C CYS A 191 0.22 8.51 -8.32
N PHE A 192 -0.86 9.27 -8.27
CA PHE A 192 -1.28 9.98 -7.08
C PHE A 192 -2.60 9.43 -6.58
N ILE A 193 -2.65 9.11 -5.29
CA ILE A 193 -3.87 8.71 -4.58
C ILE A 193 -4.25 9.86 -3.65
N ASP A 194 -5.44 10.43 -3.87
CA ASP A 194 -6.02 11.45 -3.00
C ASP A 194 -6.71 10.76 -1.82
N GLY A 195 -6.13 10.94 -0.65
CA GLY A 195 -6.63 10.35 0.58
C GLY A 195 -5.83 10.85 1.79
N LYS A 196 -6.44 10.74 2.96
CA LYS A 196 -5.78 11.06 4.22
C LYS A 196 -6.40 10.26 5.36
N ASN A 197 -5.57 9.87 6.31
CA ASN A 197 -6.01 9.32 7.57
C ASN A 197 -6.53 10.42 8.52
N SER A 198 -7.08 10.03 9.63
CA SER A 198 -7.61 10.97 10.61
C SER A 198 -6.50 11.84 11.24
N SER A 199 -6.91 13.01 11.76
CA SER A 199 -6.01 13.86 12.55
C SER A 199 -5.44 13.11 13.78
N TRP A 200 -6.21 12.18 14.33
CA TRP A 200 -5.76 11.32 15.43
C TRP A 200 -4.55 10.49 15.03
N PHE A 201 -4.60 9.80 13.89
CA PHE A 201 -3.49 8.98 13.38
C PHE A 201 -2.20 9.80 13.24
N TYR A 202 -2.30 10.98 12.64
CA TYR A 202 -1.12 11.85 12.45
C TYR A 202 -0.61 12.44 13.75
N ASN A 203 -1.49 12.88 14.65
CA ASN A 203 -1.10 13.45 15.95
C ASN A 203 -0.46 12.38 16.85
N LEU A 204 -1.00 11.16 16.86
CA LEU A 204 -0.41 10.03 17.59
C LEU A 204 1.02 9.77 17.10
N SER A 205 1.24 9.77 15.78
CA SER A 205 2.57 9.63 15.20
C SER A 205 3.52 10.76 15.60
N LEU A 206 3.01 12.01 15.69
CA LEU A 206 3.81 13.15 16.15
C LEU A 206 4.18 13.03 17.62
N TRP A 207 3.21 12.75 18.51
CA TRP A 207 3.44 12.58 19.94
C TRP A 207 4.41 11.43 20.22
N ARG A 208 4.22 10.28 19.59
CA ARG A 208 5.13 9.16 19.70
C ARG A 208 6.58 9.55 19.41
N ARG A 209 6.81 10.29 18.31
CA ARG A 209 8.16 10.76 17.94
C ARG A 209 8.73 11.75 18.95
N ARG A 210 7.91 12.68 19.46
CA ARG A 210 8.33 13.64 20.49
C ARG A 210 8.71 12.96 21.81
N LEU A 211 8.02 11.86 22.15
CA LEU A 211 8.29 11.07 23.36
C LEU A 211 9.43 10.04 23.13
N GLY A 212 10.08 10.02 21.97
CA GLY A 212 11.17 9.09 21.67
C GLY A 212 10.75 7.63 21.53
N ILE A 213 9.44 7.31 21.43
CA ILE A 213 8.95 5.95 21.28
C ILE A 213 9.28 5.44 19.87
N LYS A 214 10.15 4.43 19.78
CA LYS A 214 10.62 3.85 18.50
C LYS A 214 9.55 3.01 17.79
N ALA A 215 8.67 2.33 18.53
CA ALA A 215 7.62 1.48 17.97
C ALA A 215 6.56 2.34 17.26
N ASN A 216 6.17 1.97 16.05
CA ASN A 216 5.14 2.69 15.26
C ASN A 216 3.73 2.33 15.75
N ILE A 217 3.37 2.77 16.96
CA ILE A 217 2.08 2.44 17.62
C ILE A 217 0.86 2.93 16.83
N GLU A 218 1.00 4.01 16.06
CA GLU A 218 -0.05 4.51 15.19
C GLU A 218 -0.46 3.50 14.11
N MET A 219 0.41 2.55 13.75
CA MET A 219 0.10 1.52 12.75
C MET A 219 -1.01 0.56 13.20
N PHE A 220 -1.22 0.40 14.51
CA PHE A 220 -2.35 -0.38 15.02
C PHE A 220 -3.71 0.24 14.68
N TYR A 221 -3.76 1.56 14.45
CA TYR A 221 -4.97 2.25 14.06
C TYR A 221 -5.27 2.19 12.55
N LEU A 222 -4.39 1.61 11.73
CA LEU A 222 -4.66 1.48 10.29
C LEU A 222 -5.89 0.61 9.99
N GLY A 223 -6.22 -0.33 10.87
CA GLY A 223 -7.49 -1.05 10.80
C GLY A 223 -8.68 -0.09 10.91
N ASP A 224 -8.71 0.73 11.96
CA ASP A 224 -9.76 1.73 12.19
C ASP A 224 -9.80 2.79 11.07
N GLU A 225 -8.63 3.26 10.61
CA GLU A 225 -8.53 4.20 9.49
C GLU A 225 -9.07 3.61 8.17
N MET A 226 -8.85 2.31 7.94
CA MET A 226 -9.43 1.61 6.80
C MET A 226 -10.97 1.63 6.86
N PHE A 227 -11.57 1.33 8.01
CA PHE A 227 -13.02 1.35 8.17
C PHE A 227 -13.64 2.75 8.06
N ARG A 228 -12.86 3.80 8.30
CA ARG A 228 -13.26 5.21 8.05
C ARG A 228 -13.37 5.56 6.57
N GLN A 229 -12.88 4.70 5.67
CA GLN A 229 -13.01 4.89 4.23
C GLN A 229 -14.37 4.41 3.69
N ARG A 230 -15.26 3.91 4.53
CA ARG A 230 -16.65 3.60 4.14
C ARG A 230 -17.34 4.86 3.64
N ASP A 231 -18.12 4.69 2.55
CA ASP A 231 -18.90 5.75 1.90
C ASP A 231 -18.05 6.94 1.41
N GLN A 232 -16.71 6.77 1.29
CA GLN A 232 -15.81 7.80 0.82
C GLN A 232 -15.55 7.68 -0.68
N THR A 233 -15.04 8.77 -1.24
CA THR A 233 -14.53 8.79 -2.62
C THR A 233 -13.02 8.93 -2.59
N ILE A 234 -12.32 8.04 -3.30
CA ILE A 234 -10.87 8.08 -3.48
C ILE A 234 -10.59 8.39 -4.95
N THR A 235 -9.85 9.46 -5.21
CA THR A 235 -9.41 9.80 -6.56
C THR A 235 -8.00 9.26 -6.78
N ILE A 236 -7.81 8.57 -7.91
CA ILE A 236 -6.49 8.09 -8.35
C ILE A 236 -6.17 8.75 -9.69
N ILE A 237 -4.99 9.33 -9.78
CA ILE A 237 -4.50 10.01 -10.98
C ILE A 237 -3.27 9.27 -11.50
N PHE A 238 -3.33 8.80 -12.74
CA PHE A 238 -2.19 8.25 -13.46
C PHE A 238 -1.65 9.29 -14.44
N ASP A 239 -0.38 9.61 -14.35
CA ASP A 239 0.28 10.49 -15.33
C ASP A 239 0.88 9.67 -16.48
N LYS A 240 1.41 10.37 -17.48
CA LYS A 240 2.07 9.75 -18.64
C LYS A 240 3.27 8.90 -18.20
N PRO A 241 3.51 7.77 -18.86
CA PRO A 241 4.68 6.94 -18.58
C PRO A 241 5.98 7.74 -18.77
N VAL A 242 6.83 7.72 -17.77
CA VAL A 242 8.18 8.25 -17.81
C VAL A 242 9.10 7.15 -18.35
N PRO A 243 9.72 7.30 -19.53
CA PRO A 243 10.58 6.27 -20.09
C PRO A 243 11.80 6.02 -19.18
N ASN A 244 12.26 4.78 -19.11
CA ASN A 244 13.43 4.43 -18.28
C ASN A 244 14.70 5.23 -18.66
N SER A 245 14.86 5.63 -19.93
CA SER A 245 15.97 6.46 -20.39
C SER A 245 16.03 7.85 -19.75
N ARG A 246 14.93 8.29 -19.12
CA ARG A 246 14.90 9.55 -18.38
C ARG A 246 15.70 9.49 -17.07
N PHE A 247 15.86 8.32 -16.50
CA PHE A 247 16.64 8.08 -15.28
C PHE A 247 18.13 7.85 -15.64
N ASP A 248 18.74 8.83 -16.27
CA ASP A 248 20.12 8.76 -16.75
C ASP A 248 21.17 8.97 -15.63
N SER A 249 22.45 9.03 -16.03
CA SER A 249 23.58 9.20 -15.11
C SER A 249 23.78 10.64 -14.62
N SER A 250 22.95 11.61 -15.04
CA SER A 250 23.03 13.01 -14.59
C SER A 250 22.75 13.15 -13.10
N ARG A 251 22.01 12.20 -12.52
CA ARG A 251 21.65 12.16 -11.12
C ARG A 251 21.71 10.74 -10.56
N PRO A 252 22.08 10.56 -9.28
CA PRO A 252 21.98 9.24 -8.65
C PRO A 252 20.49 8.80 -8.52
N PRO A 253 20.21 7.49 -8.55
CA PRO A 253 18.83 6.97 -8.52
C PRO A 253 17.98 7.45 -7.33
N ILE A 254 18.59 7.84 -6.22
CA ILE A 254 17.85 8.37 -5.06
C ILE A 254 17.30 9.79 -5.33
N GLN A 255 18.00 10.60 -6.09
CA GLN A 255 17.53 11.93 -6.49
C GLN A 255 16.39 11.82 -7.50
N TRP A 256 16.47 10.88 -8.46
CA TRP A 256 15.35 10.56 -9.35
C TRP A 256 14.12 10.09 -8.60
N ALA A 257 14.29 9.30 -7.54
CA ALA A 257 13.18 8.87 -6.69
C ALA A 257 12.56 10.05 -5.92
N ALA A 258 13.37 10.98 -5.42
CA ALA A 258 12.88 12.20 -4.75
C ALA A 258 12.11 13.08 -5.73
N GLN A 259 12.62 13.30 -6.94
CA GLN A 259 11.95 14.08 -7.98
C GLN A 259 10.63 13.42 -8.43
N MET A 260 10.60 12.09 -8.57
CA MET A 260 9.37 11.36 -8.88
C MET A 260 8.32 11.58 -7.77
N LYS A 261 8.73 11.54 -6.50
CA LYS A 261 7.84 11.86 -5.38
C LYS A 261 7.28 13.28 -5.50
N GLU A 262 8.12 14.27 -5.74
CA GLU A 262 7.69 15.67 -5.90
C GLU A 262 6.69 15.82 -7.05
N HIS A 263 6.96 15.16 -8.18
CA HIS A 263 6.07 15.15 -9.34
C HIS A 263 4.70 14.53 -9.00
N VAL A 264 4.67 13.39 -8.32
CA VAL A 264 3.41 12.75 -7.89
C VAL A 264 2.60 13.68 -6.99
N TYR A 265 3.22 14.38 -6.05
CA TYR A 265 2.50 15.35 -5.21
C TYR A 265 2.08 16.61 -5.96
N ALA A 266 2.81 17.01 -7.00
CA ALA A 266 2.42 18.10 -7.90
C ALA A 266 1.16 17.74 -8.71
N LEU A 267 1.02 16.49 -9.17
CA LEU A 267 -0.21 15.99 -9.80
C LEU A 267 -1.42 16.12 -8.86
N GLY A 268 -1.25 15.72 -7.61
CA GLY A 268 -2.29 15.84 -6.59
C GLY A 268 -2.70 17.28 -6.31
N ALA A 269 -1.77 18.23 -6.46
CA ALA A 269 -2.03 19.66 -6.35
C ALA A 269 -2.62 20.28 -7.65
N GLY A 270 -2.94 19.46 -8.64
CA GLY A 270 -3.49 19.92 -9.93
C GLY A 270 -2.49 20.61 -10.85
N LYS A 271 -1.19 20.56 -10.54
CA LYS A 271 -0.14 21.09 -11.39
C LYS A 271 0.03 20.18 -12.61
N LYS A 272 -0.19 20.72 -13.80
CA LYS A 272 0.00 20.04 -15.07
C LYS A 272 1.41 20.34 -15.59
N GLY A 273 2.15 19.33 -15.97
CA GLY A 273 3.44 19.46 -16.61
C GLY A 273 4.07 18.07 -16.80
N PRO A 274 4.93 17.90 -17.81
CA PRO A 274 5.66 16.64 -17.94
C PRO A 274 6.58 16.44 -16.73
N PHE A 275 6.97 15.20 -16.49
CA PHE A 275 8.08 14.90 -15.57
C PHE A 275 9.33 15.63 -16.09
N SER A 276 9.65 16.78 -15.51
CA SER A 276 10.68 17.71 -15.97
C SER A 276 11.99 17.54 -15.20
N ASP A 277 13.05 18.11 -15.76
CA ASP A 277 14.39 18.17 -15.16
C ASP A 277 14.41 18.95 -13.84
#